data_575de8d666ff933079a14255710d5568
#
_entry.id   575de8d666ff933079a14255710d5568
#
_cell.length_a   1.000
_cell.length_b   1.000
_cell.length_c   1.000
_cell.angle_alpha   90.00
_cell.angle_beta   90.00
_cell.angle_gamma   90.00
#
_symmetry.space_group_name_H-M   'P 1'
#
loop_
_entity.id
_entity.type
_entity.pdbx_description
1 polymer ?
#
loop_
_entity_poly.entity_id
_entity_poly.type
_entity_poly.pdbx_seq_one_letter_code
_entity_poly.pdbx_strand_id
1 'polypeptide(L)'
;MRLKGDAMVTTVAGSVLEKSGTGNDLLDKIPGISAEEGAVNVFGRGTAEVYINGRKVRSSSELEQLSSDNVKSVEVVRNPGARYDASVKAVVRILTKKAQGEGFGFDNRLVTRNRRTYGWTIYDQFNFNYRKNGFDLSGTLFGGKLRGGNNQQIVIDTYLDKLWQQKMDATYAKTKRSNIEGTLAMSYQFNEKHSMGIRYNIDRYMSTHEDWRYLTQVLCDNQPYENSSSQMIIHNPSTTHNLNYYYNGQAGNWNIDFNADGLWSPTKEIQNTTEIINEHNENHINTLNENNNTLYAAKLVLSHPLWQGNLSFGGEYSHTKRSNLYLNPEGILANDDSEIKEGAASMFADYTRSFGNVSIQAGIRYEHVGFDYYEKGKHIDVQSRKFDNIFPSLNINFP
;
A
#
# COMPACT_ATOMS: atom_id res chain seq x y z
N MET A 1 -11.76 -0.34 -25.03
CA MET A 1 -11.65 -1.46 -24.08
C MET A 1 -11.71 -2.76 -24.86
N ARG A 2 -10.85 -3.74 -24.57
CA ARG A 2 -10.81 -5.04 -25.26
C ARG A 2 -10.40 -6.15 -24.28
N LEU A 3 -10.88 -7.36 -24.51
CA LEU A 3 -10.44 -8.55 -23.76
C LEU A 3 -9.09 -9.04 -24.32
N LYS A 4 -8.14 -9.37 -23.44
CA LYS A 4 -6.84 -9.95 -23.80
C LYS A 4 -6.44 -10.98 -22.74
N GLY A 5 -6.57 -12.25 -23.07
CA GLY A 5 -6.34 -13.33 -22.12
C GLY A 5 -7.25 -13.23 -20.90
N ASP A 6 -6.66 -13.10 -19.71
CA ASP A 6 -7.32 -12.97 -18.41
C ASP A 6 -7.77 -11.54 -18.05
N ALA A 7 -7.43 -10.56 -18.89
CA ALA A 7 -7.56 -9.15 -18.57
C ALA A 7 -8.50 -8.38 -19.52
N MET A 8 -9.24 -7.45 -18.95
CA MET A 8 -9.92 -6.39 -19.70
C MET A 8 -8.95 -5.20 -19.84
N VAL A 9 -8.55 -4.89 -21.07
CA VAL A 9 -7.54 -3.88 -21.38
C VAL A 9 -8.19 -2.58 -21.83
N THR A 10 -7.86 -1.48 -21.15
CA THR A 10 -8.18 -0.11 -21.56
C THR A 10 -6.90 0.56 -22.05
N THR A 11 -6.90 1.00 -23.30
CA THR A 11 -5.80 1.79 -23.87
C THR A 11 -5.92 3.23 -23.40
N VAL A 12 -4.83 3.74 -22.81
CA VAL A 12 -4.72 5.12 -22.31
C VAL A 12 -3.99 5.97 -23.33
N ALA A 13 -2.89 5.48 -23.86
CA ALA A 13 -2.09 6.17 -24.88
C ALA A 13 -2.94 6.58 -26.09
N GLY A 14 -2.88 7.87 -26.45
CA GLY A 14 -3.64 8.45 -27.57
C GLY A 14 -5.14 8.64 -27.29
N SER A 15 -5.58 8.50 -26.03
CA SER A 15 -6.98 8.71 -25.63
C SER A 15 -7.13 9.93 -24.71
N VAL A 16 -8.38 10.33 -24.44
CA VAL A 16 -8.70 11.40 -23.48
C VAL A 16 -8.21 11.09 -22.05
N LEU A 17 -8.00 9.81 -21.75
CA LEU A 17 -7.52 9.34 -20.44
C LEU A 17 -6.06 9.75 -20.16
N GLU A 18 -5.24 10.05 -21.17
CA GLU A 18 -3.90 10.61 -20.97
C GLU A 18 -3.89 11.90 -20.16
N LYS A 19 -4.97 12.66 -20.22
CA LYS A 19 -5.10 13.95 -19.53
C LYS A 19 -5.83 13.83 -18.19
N SER A 20 -5.87 12.66 -17.61
CA SER A 20 -6.58 12.42 -16.34
C SER A 20 -5.92 13.06 -15.13
N GLY A 21 -4.60 13.26 -15.14
CA GLY A 21 -3.83 13.75 -14.02
C GLY A 21 -2.90 12.68 -13.45
N THR A 22 -3.16 12.22 -12.24
CA THR A 22 -2.40 11.16 -11.57
C THR A 22 -2.85 9.76 -11.98
N GLY A 23 -2.11 8.73 -11.57
CA GLY A 23 -2.51 7.34 -11.71
C GLY A 23 -3.83 7.03 -10.98
N ASN A 24 -4.07 7.63 -9.82
CA ASN A 24 -5.34 7.50 -9.09
C ASN A 24 -6.48 8.12 -9.91
N ASP A 25 -6.32 9.37 -10.39
CA ASP A 25 -7.32 10.04 -11.22
C ASP A 25 -7.62 9.28 -12.52
N LEU A 26 -6.61 8.62 -13.08
CA LEU A 26 -6.75 7.76 -14.24
C LEU A 26 -7.57 6.52 -13.91
N LEU A 27 -7.21 5.80 -12.84
CA LEU A 27 -7.87 4.56 -12.45
C LEU A 27 -9.35 4.78 -12.13
N ASP A 28 -9.69 5.91 -11.49
CA ASP A 28 -11.09 6.25 -11.19
C ASP A 28 -11.95 6.50 -12.46
N LYS A 29 -11.30 6.82 -13.58
CA LYS A 29 -11.98 6.96 -14.89
C LYS A 29 -12.05 5.66 -15.70
N ILE A 30 -11.46 4.57 -15.21
CA ILE A 30 -11.55 3.27 -15.87
C ILE A 30 -12.87 2.58 -15.48
N PRO A 31 -13.70 2.18 -16.42
CA PRO A 31 -14.97 1.51 -16.10
C PRO A 31 -14.76 0.25 -15.25
N GLY A 32 -15.46 0.22 -14.11
CA GLY A 32 -15.42 -0.88 -13.16
C GLY A 32 -14.28 -0.83 -12.15
N ILE A 33 -13.57 0.30 -12.07
CA ILE A 33 -12.61 0.62 -10.99
C ILE A 33 -13.12 1.84 -10.22
N SER A 34 -12.86 1.88 -8.94
CA SER A 34 -12.90 3.06 -8.07
C SER A 34 -11.56 3.19 -7.37
N ALA A 35 -10.96 4.38 -7.41
CA ALA A 35 -9.67 4.67 -6.80
C ALA A 35 -9.81 5.85 -5.84
N GLU A 36 -10.19 5.56 -4.60
CA GLU A 36 -10.40 6.56 -3.55
C GLU A 36 -9.38 6.38 -2.43
N GLU A 37 -8.80 7.48 -1.96
CA GLU A 37 -7.86 7.53 -0.83
C GLU A 37 -6.70 6.51 -0.93
N GLY A 38 -6.28 6.20 -2.16
CA GLY A 38 -5.19 5.25 -2.43
C GLY A 38 -5.59 3.78 -2.41
N ALA A 39 -6.86 3.46 -2.16
CA ALA A 39 -7.41 2.13 -2.32
C ALA A 39 -8.01 1.97 -3.73
N VAL A 40 -7.60 0.92 -4.44
CA VAL A 40 -8.12 0.60 -5.77
C VAL A 40 -9.07 -0.58 -5.64
N ASN A 41 -10.34 -0.33 -5.94
CA ASN A 41 -11.40 -1.35 -5.88
C ASN A 41 -11.89 -1.71 -7.28
N VAL A 42 -12.12 -2.98 -7.52
CA VAL A 42 -12.74 -3.49 -8.75
C VAL A 42 -14.18 -3.87 -8.43
N PHE A 43 -15.11 -3.34 -9.22
CA PHE A 43 -16.55 -3.54 -9.02
C PHE A 43 -16.92 -5.03 -8.96
N GLY A 44 -17.63 -5.42 -7.89
CA GLY A 44 -18.05 -6.80 -7.63
C GLY A 44 -16.92 -7.73 -7.14
N ARG A 45 -15.70 -7.21 -6.91
CA ARG A 45 -14.53 -8.00 -6.46
C ARG A 45 -13.88 -7.42 -5.19
N GLY A 46 -14.08 -6.14 -4.90
CA GLY A 46 -13.45 -5.44 -3.78
C GLY A 46 -12.04 -4.96 -4.11
N THR A 47 -11.20 -4.83 -3.08
CA THR A 47 -9.85 -4.27 -3.22
C THR A 47 -8.97 -5.12 -4.11
N ALA A 48 -8.32 -4.47 -5.08
CA ALA A 48 -7.42 -5.09 -6.03
C ALA A 48 -5.94 -4.88 -5.65
N GLU A 49 -5.11 -5.83 -5.98
CA GLU A 49 -3.68 -5.60 -6.03
C GLU A 49 -3.30 -4.83 -7.30
N VAL A 50 -2.50 -3.77 -7.13
CA VAL A 50 -2.06 -2.95 -8.26
C VAL A 50 -0.61 -3.25 -8.59
N TYR A 51 -0.33 -3.36 -9.89
CA TYR A 51 1.01 -3.59 -10.41
C TYR A 51 1.35 -2.53 -11.47
N ILE A 52 2.53 -1.95 -11.39
CA ILE A 52 3.09 -1.08 -12.43
C ILE A 52 4.24 -1.82 -13.09
N ASN A 53 4.11 -2.11 -14.39
CA ASN A 53 5.11 -2.87 -15.18
C ASN A 53 5.52 -4.20 -14.52
N GLY A 54 4.56 -4.93 -13.93
CA GLY A 54 4.80 -6.21 -13.25
C GLY A 54 5.23 -6.11 -11.79
N ARG A 55 5.58 -4.93 -11.27
CA ARG A 55 5.93 -4.68 -9.88
C ARG A 55 4.70 -4.30 -9.05
N LYS A 56 4.50 -4.96 -7.92
CA LYS A 56 3.40 -4.65 -6.99
C LYS A 56 3.59 -3.25 -6.37
N VAL A 57 2.55 -2.44 -6.42
CA VAL A 57 2.49 -1.14 -5.74
C VAL A 57 2.38 -1.38 -4.24
N ARG A 58 3.25 -0.74 -3.47
CA ARG A 58 3.32 -0.90 -2.01
C ARG A 58 2.81 0.33 -1.24
N SER A 59 2.71 1.49 -1.92
CA SER A 59 2.22 2.74 -1.35
C SER A 59 1.28 3.43 -2.33
N SER A 60 0.23 4.04 -1.81
CA SER A 60 -0.70 4.87 -2.60
C SER A 60 0.01 6.05 -3.27
N SER A 61 1.06 6.57 -2.65
CA SER A 61 1.86 7.67 -3.20
C SER A 61 2.48 7.33 -4.57
N GLU A 62 2.73 6.06 -4.86
CA GLU A 62 3.23 5.64 -6.17
C GLU A 62 2.22 5.87 -7.30
N LEU A 63 0.94 5.75 -7.02
CA LEU A 63 -0.12 6.05 -7.98
C LEU A 63 -0.35 7.55 -8.12
N GLU A 64 -0.18 8.31 -7.04
CA GLU A 64 -0.28 9.76 -7.08
C GLU A 64 0.88 10.42 -7.83
N GLN A 65 2.08 9.83 -7.74
CA GLN A 65 3.27 10.29 -8.47
C GLN A 65 3.28 9.86 -9.95
N LEU A 66 2.52 8.82 -10.30
CA LEU A 66 2.41 8.35 -11.68
C LEU A 66 1.55 9.32 -12.47
N SER A 67 2.12 10.01 -13.46
CA SER A 67 1.35 10.83 -14.38
C SER A 67 0.62 9.97 -15.42
N SER A 68 -0.65 10.28 -15.69
CA SER A 68 -1.51 9.52 -16.62
C SER A 68 -1.01 9.56 -18.06
N ASP A 69 -0.28 10.61 -18.45
CA ASP A 69 0.35 10.74 -19.78
C ASP A 69 1.50 9.74 -19.99
N ASN A 70 2.08 9.20 -18.92
CA ASN A 70 3.08 8.14 -18.97
C ASN A 70 2.47 6.74 -19.04
N VAL A 71 1.16 6.60 -18.92
CA VAL A 71 0.49 5.31 -18.96
C VAL A 71 0.17 4.92 -20.41
N LYS A 72 0.53 3.69 -20.79
CA LYS A 72 0.17 3.09 -22.08
C LYS A 72 -1.20 2.44 -22.02
N SER A 73 -1.44 1.61 -21.03
CA SER A 73 -2.69 0.87 -20.84
C SER A 73 -2.88 0.43 -19.40
N VAL A 74 -4.14 0.21 -19.05
CA VAL A 74 -4.55 -0.41 -17.78
C VAL A 74 -5.24 -1.72 -18.10
N GLU A 75 -4.82 -2.79 -17.45
CA GLU A 75 -5.39 -4.13 -17.57
C GLU A 75 -6.06 -4.52 -16.24
N VAL A 76 -7.32 -4.90 -16.29
CA VAL A 76 -8.11 -5.33 -15.12
C VAL A 76 -8.34 -6.83 -15.20
N VAL A 77 -7.80 -7.56 -14.23
CA VAL A 77 -7.96 -9.01 -14.07
C VAL A 77 -8.96 -9.23 -12.94
N ARG A 78 -10.15 -9.67 -13.28
CA ARG A 78 -11.23 -9.91 -12.31
C ARG A 78 -11.17 -11.28 -11.63
N ASN A 79 -10.50 -12.22 -12.26
CA ASN A 79 -10.30 -13.57 -11.75
C ASN A 79 -8.81 -13.90 -11.87
N PRO A 80 -8.00 -13.51 -10.88
CA PRO A 80 -6.58 -13.83 -10.87
C PRO A 80 -6.37 -15.34 -10.90
N GLY A 81 -5.47 -15.79 -11.79
CA GLY A 81 -5.08 -17.21 -11.86
C GLY A 81 -4.10 -17.58 -10.76
N ALA A 82 -3.60 -18.82 -10.80
CA ALA A 82 -2.72 -19.40 -9.79
C ALA A 82 -1.39 -18.67 -9.56
N ARG A 83 -0.99 -17.77 -10.47
CA ARG A 83 0.22 -16.93 -10.31
C ARG A 83 0.09 -15.86 -9.22
N TYR A 84 -1.12 -15.58 -8.72
CA TYR A 84 -1.39 -14.64 -7.64
C TYR A 84 -1.75 -15.40 -6.37
N ASP A 85 -1.60 -14.73 -5.23
CA ASP A 85 -2.01 -15.27 -3.93
C ASP A 85 -3.50 -15.65 -3.95
N ALA A 86 -3.87 -16.73 -3.28
CA ALA A 86 -5.25 -17.23 -3.28
C ALA A 86 -6.27 -16.26 -2.66
N SER A 87 -5.83 -15.36 -1.81
CA SER A 87 -6.67 -14.30 -1.22
C SER A 87 -6.96 -13.13 -2.17
N VAL A 88 -6.19 -13.00 -3.28
CA VAL A 88 -6.29 -11.88 -4.23
C VAL A 88 -7.53 -12.03 -5.09
N LYS A 89 -8.47 -11.11 -4.94
CA LYS A 89 -9.78 -11.14 -5.62
C LYS A 89 -9.77 -10.45 -6.98
N ALA A 90 -8.88 -9.48 -7.18
CA ALA A 90 -8.69 -8.77 -8.43
C ALA A 90 -7.28 -8.20 -8.54
N VAL A 91 -6.83 -7.98 -9.78
CA VAL A 91 -5.54 -7.36 -10.07
C VAL A 91 -5.70 -6.27 -11.10
N VAL A 92 -5.05 -5.13 -10.88
CA VAL A 92 -4.93 -4.04 -11.85
C VAL A 92 -3.47 -3.91 -12.27
N ARG A 93 -3.20 -4.10 -13.56
CA ARG A 93 -1.86 -3.97 -14.14
C ARG A 93 -1.78 -2.69 -14.95
N ILE A 94 -0.93 -1.78 -14.55
CA ILE A 94 -0.64 -0.53 -15.26
C ILE A 94 0.64 -0.76 -16.08
N LEU A 95 0.52 -0.57 -17.40
CA LEU A 95 1.66 -0.59 -18.29
C LEU A 95 1.99 0.85 -18.69
N THR A 96 3.22 1.28 -18.44
CA THR A 96 3.68 2.60 -18.84
C THR A 96 4.14 2.62 -20.29
N LYS A 97 4.16 3.79 -20.89
CA LYS A 97 4.79 4.01 -22.18
C LYS A 97 6.30 3.74 -22.05
N LYS A 98 6.90 3.20 -23.09
CA LYS A 98 8.35 3.24 -23.19
C LYS A 98 8.73 4.73 -23.35
N ALA A 99 9.57 5.22 -22.48
CA ALA A 99 10.04 6.58 -22.59
C ALA A 99 10.79 6.74 -23.94
N GLN A 100 10.48 7.79 -24.67
CA GLN A 100 11.06 8.09 -25.97
C GLN A 100 12.13 9.17 -25.83
N GLY A 101 13.23 9.03 -26.56
CA GLY A 101 14.32 9.98 -26.58
C GLY A 101 15.41 9.70 -25.52
N GLU A 102 16.61 10.20 -25.80
CA GLU A 102 17.74 10.25 -24.89
C GLU A 102 17.94 11.68 -24.39
N GLY A 103 18.52 11.84 -23.21
CA GLY A 103 18.80 13.14 -22.64
C GLY A 103 18.47 13.22 -21.16
N PHE A 104 18.52 14.43 -20.65
CA PHE A 104 18.16 14.78 -19.29
C PHE A 104 16.92 15.67 -19.31
N GLY A 105 15.96 15.36 -18.43
CA GLY A 105 14.78 16.16 -18.18
C GLY A 105 14.56 16.35 -16.69
N PHE A 106 13.95 17.45 -16.32
CA PHE A 106 13.51 17.68 -14.96
C PHE A 106 12.26 18.56 -14.95
N ASP A 107 11.50 18.45 -13.88
CA ASP A 107 10.41 19.37 -13.53
C ASP A 107 10.43 19.65 -12.03
N ASN A 108 9.91 20.80 -11.65
CA ASN A 108 9.78 21.20 -10.27
C ASN A 108 8.39 21.79 -10.02
N ARG A 109 7.79 21.41 -8.90
CA ARG A 109 6.49 21.90 -8.47
C ARG A 109 6.53 22.40 -7.04
N LEU A 110 6.58 23.71 -6.87
CA LEU A 110 6.42 24.38 -5.58
C LEU A 110 4.95 24.72 -5.33
N VAL A 111 4.42 24.30 -4.20
CA VAL A 111 3.06 24.64 -3.76
C VAL A 111 3.11 25.34 -2.42
N THR A 112 2.46 26.49 -2.37
CA THR A 112 2.27 27.26 -1.14
C THR A 112 0.79 27.47 -0.94
N ARG A 113 0.30 27.23 0.28
CA ARG A 113 -1.10 27.44 0.66
C ARG A 113 -1.15 28.07 2.03
N ASN A 114 -1.89 29.17 2.14
CA ASN A 114 -2.19 29.76 3.43
C ASN A 114 -3.63 29.45 3.82
N ARG A 115 -3.79 28.89 5.01
CA ARG A 115 -5.10 28.74 5.65
C ARG A 115 -5.14 29.65 6.84
N ARG A 116 -6.11 30.58 6.87
CA ARG A 116 -6.23 31.61 7.92
C ARG A 116 -6.11 31.03 9.34
N THR A 117 -6.70 29.86 9.59
CA THR A 117 -6.69 29.20 10.90
C THR A 117 -5.39 28.45 11.20
N TYR A 118 -4.75 27.85 10.18
CA TYR A 118 -3.63 26.91 10.38
C TYR A 118 -2.29 27.46 9.90
N GLY A 119 -2.31 28.54 9.09
CA GLY A 119 -1.11 29.17 8.54
C GLY A 119 -0.62 28.53 7.24
N TRP A 120 0.68 28.67 6.97
CA TRP A 120 1.29 28.27 5.71
C TRP A 120 1.59 26.77 5.64
N THR A 121 1.14 26.13 4.58
CA THR A 121 1.60 24.85 4.06
C THR A 121 2.50 25.13 2.87
N ILE A 122 3.69 24.55 2.86
CA ILE A 122 4.68 24.71 1.79
C ILE A 122 5.23 23.33 1.48
N TYR A 123 5.18 22.91 0.23
CA TYR A 123 5.88 21.72 -0.23
C TYR A 123 6.45 21.93 -1.63
N ASP A 124 7.55 21.25 -1.88
CA ASP A 124 8.26 21.25 -3.15
C ASP A 124 8.49 19.81 -3.62
N GLN A 125 8.29 19.59 -4.88
CA GLN A 125 8.54 18.32 -5.56
C GLN A 125 9.45 18.55 -6.75
N PHE A 126 10.60 17.92 -6.74
CA PHE A 126 11.55 17.92 -7.83
C PHE A 126 11.60 16.53 -8.45
N ASN A 127 11.38 16.44 -9.75
CA ASN A 127 11.48 15.22 -10.54
C ASN A 127 12.62 15.37 -11.54
N PHE A 128 13.37 14.28 -11.77
CA PHE A 128 14.36 14.24 -12.83
C PHE A 128 14.37 12.89 -13.51
N ASN A 129 14.79 12.88 -14.77
CA ASN A 129 15.06 11.69 -15.54
C ASN A 129 16.29 11.91 -16.44
N TYR A 130 17.06 10.84 -16.59
CA TYR A 130 18.19 10.78 -17.51
C TYR A 130 18.17 9.45 -18.24
N ARG A 131 18.31 9.51 -19.56
CA ARG A 131 18.35 8.31 -20.40
C ARG A 131 19.46 8.39 -21.43
N LYS A 132 20.21 7.29 -21.55
CA LYS A 132 21.23 7.14 -22.59
C LYS A 132 21.58 5.68 -22.81
N ASN A 133 21.62 5.23 -24.08
CA ASN A 133 22.10 3.89 -24.46
C ASN A 133 21.50 2.73 -23.64
N GLY A 134 20.17 2.73 -23.45
CA GLY A 134 19.46 1.72 -22.67
C GLY A 134 19.54 1.92 -21.15
N PHE A 135 20.34 2.82 -20.64
CA PHE A 135 20.36 3.23 -19.23
C PHE A 135 19.29 4.28 -18.98
N ASP A 136 18.52 4.10 -17.91
CA ASP A 136 17.52 5.02 -17.44
C ASP A 136 17.70 5.26 -15.94
N LEU A 137 17.82 6.52 -15.55
CA LEU A 137 17.89 6.98 -14.18
C LEU A 137 16.79 8.00 -13.96
N SER A 138 15.93 7.78 -12.98
CA SER A 138 14.89 8.72 -12.61
C SER A 138 14.79 8.89 -11.11
N GLY A 139 14.31 10.02 -10.68
CA GLY A 139 14.11 10.27 -9.27
C GLY A 139 13.08 11.36 -9.01
N THR A 140 12.49 11.26 -7.82
CA THR A 140 11.60 12.26 -7.24
C THR A 140 12.12 12.61 -5.86
N LEU A 141 12.22 13.89 -5.55
CA LEU A 141 12.46 14.39 -4.21
C LEU A 141 11.29 15.30 -3.83
N PHE A 142 10.59 14.95 -2.78
CA PHE A 142 9.51 15.74 -2.21
C PHE A 142 9.87 16.16 -0.79
N GLY A 143 9.63 17.41 -0.45
CA GLY A 143 9.83 17.91 0.91
C GLY A 143 8.79 18.95 1.27
N GLY A 144 8.29 18.89 2.51
CA GLY A 144 7.24 19.81 2.88
C GLY A 144 7.02 20.03 4.37
N LYS A 145 6.35 21.13 4.65
CA LYS A 145 5.76 21.47 5.94
C LYS A 145 4.27 21.64 5.75
N LEU A 146 3.50 20.71 6.29
CA LEU A 146 2.06 20.70 6.24
C LEU A 146 1.48 21.23 7.54
N ARG A 147 0.46 22.08 7.43
CA ARG A 147 -0.31 22.56 8.55
C ARG A 147 -1.78 22.38 8.28
N GLY A 148 -2.48 21.86 9.24
CA GLY A 148 -3.90 21.56 9.10
C GLY A 148 -4.61 21.42 10.43
N GLY A 149 -5.86 21.09 10.37
CA GLY A 149 -6.72 20.73 11.48
C GLY A 149 -8.03 20.19 10.95
N ASN A 150 -8.74 19.50 11.82
CA ASN A 150 -10.02 18.89 11.52
C ASN A 150 -10.92 18.99 12.75
N ASN A 151 -12.21 19.11 12.53
CA ASN A 151 -13.24 18.99 13.56
C ASN A 151 -14.14 17.82 13.16
N GLN A 152 -14.41 16.94 14.11
CA GLN A 152 -15.29 15.82 13.89
C GLN A 152 -16.16 15.57 15.12
N GLN A 153 -17.35 15.05 14.89
CA GLN A 153 -18.22 14.55 15.93
C GLN A 153 -18.29 13.04 15.78
N ILE A 154 -18.08 12.33 16.89
CA ILE A 154 -18.12 10.86 16.95
C ILE A 154 -19.21 10.49 17.94
N VAL A 155 -20.11 9.60 17.52
CA VAL A 155 -21.14 9.01 18.39
C VAL A 155 -20.94 7.51 18.36
N ILE A 156 -20.79 6.91 19.56
CA ILE A 156 -20.64 5.47 19.75
C ILE A 156 -21.78 4.99 20.61
N ASP A 157 -22.60 4.09 20.06
CA ASP A 157 -23.66 3.42 20.80
C ASP A 157 -23.22 2.00 21.15
N THR A 158 -23.25 1.65 22.45
CA THR A 158 -22.93 0.33 22.96
C THR A 158 -24.18 -0.27 23.60
N TYR A 159 -24.68 -1.36 23.00
CA TYR A 159 -25.89 -2.08 23.46
C TYR A 159 -25.48 -3.23 24.38
N LEU A 160 -25.64 -3.01 25.66
CA LEU A 160 -25.52 -4.01 26.71
C LEU A 160 -26.90 -4.22 27.36
N ASP A 161 -26.97 -4.49 28.68
CA ASP A 161 -28.25 -4.47 29.43
C ASP A 161 -28.94 -3.11 29.40
N LYS A 162 -28.11 -2.05 29.18
CA LYS A 162 -28.52 -0.68 28.98
C LYS A 162 -27.85 -0.11 27.72
N LEU A 163 -28.47 0.92 27.18
CA LEU A 163 -27.87 1.69 26.09
C LEU A 163 -26.83 2.69 26.65
N TRP A 164 -25.57 2.47 26.31
CA TRP A 164 -24.50 3.43 26.58
C TRP A 164 -24.20 4.20 25.29
N GLN A 165 -24.25 5.52 25.39
CA GLN A 165 -23.95 6.39 24.25
C GLN A 165 -22.81 7.33 24.63
N GLN A 166 -21.74 7.32 23.86
CA GLN A 166 -20.61 8.23 23.99
C GLN A 166 -20.64 9.22 22.83
N LYS A 167 -20.77 10.51 23.13
CA LYS A 167 -20.74 11.62 22.19
C LYS A 167 -19.44 12.37 22.38
N MET A 168 -18.60 12.44 21.36
CA MET A 168 -17.33 13.13 21.38
C MET A 168 -17.30 14.22 20.32
N ASP A 169 -17.06 15.46 20.73
CA ASP A 169 -16.71 16.54 19.85
C ASP A 169 -15.19 16.67 19.85
N ALA A 170 -14.57 16.29 18.74
CA ALA A 170 -13.13 16.31 18.57
C ALA A 170 -12.69 17.51 17.76
N THR A 171 -11.85 18.34 18.35
CA THR A 171 -11.22 19.47 17.67
C THR A 171 -9.73 19.20 17.51
N TYR A 172 -9.29 19.18 16.29
CA TYR A 172 -7.89 19.04 15.95
C TYR A 172 -7.26 20.42 15.76
N ALA A 173 -6.67 20.94 16.82
CA ALA A 173 -6.32 22.33 16.87
C ALA A 173 -5.16 22.73 15.95
N LYS A 174 -4.10 21.94 15.86
CA LYS A 174 -2.95 22.22 14.97
C LYS A 174 -2.15 20.98 14.67
N THR A 175 -2.15 20.56 13.41
CA THR A 175 -1.11 19.65 12.91
C THR A 175 0.06 20.45 12.38
N LYS A 176 1.24 20.03 12.79
CA LYS A 176 2.49 20.39 12.13
C LYS A 176 3.16 19.08 11.71
N ARG A 177 3.25 18.88 10.41
CA ARG A 177 3.92 17.71 9.85
C ARG A 177 5.03 18.20 8.92
N SER A 178 6.23 17.64 9.07
CA SER A 178 7.34 17.84 8.14
C SER A 178 7.76 16.49 7.61
N ASN A 179 7.82 16.36 6.30
CA ASN A 179 8.21 15.12 5.63
C ASN A 179 9.20 15.36 4.50
N ILE A 180 10.02 14.34 4.26
CA ILE A 180 10.85 14.20 3.06
C ILE A 180 10.53 12.83 2.49
N GLU A 181 10.21 12.80 1.20
CA GLU A 181 9.99 11.58 0.44
C GLU A 181 10.94 11.58 -0.75
N GLY A 182 11.57 10.46 -0.99
CA GLY A 182 12.53 10.31 -2.06
C GLY A 182 12.34 9.01 -2.83
N THR A 183 12.41 9.08 -4.14
CA THR A 183 12.47 7.92 -5.03
C THR A 183 13.70 8.04 -5.91
N LEU A 184 14.47 6.96 -6.02
CA LEU A 184 15.53 6.81 -7.00
C LEU A 184 15.33 5.47 -7.71
N ALA A 185 15.22 5.51 -9.03
CA ALA A 185 15.08 4.33 -9.86
C ALA A 185 16.15 4.31 -10.95
N MET A 186 16.81 3.18 -11.10
CA MET A 186 17.76 2.89 -12.16
C MET A 186 17.29 1.66 -12.93
N SER A 187 17.34 1.71 -14.24
CA SER A 187 17.13 0.53 -15.07
C SER A 187 18.09 0.49 -16.24
N TYR A 188 18.35 -0.72 -16.71
CA TYR A 188 19.17 -0.96 -17.87
C TYR A 188 18.53 -1.96 -18.81
N GLN A 189 18.34 -1.55 -20.04
CA GLN A 189 17.87 -2.41 -21.12
C GLN A 189 19.06 -2.92 -21.92
N PHE A 190 19.44 -4.18 -21.73
CA PHE A 190 20.58 -4.79 -22.42
C PHE A 190 20.33 -4.93 -23.93
N ASN A 191 19.07 -5.26 -24.28
CA ASN A 191 18.56 -5.40 -25.63
C ASN A 191 17.02 -5.41 -25.60
N GLU A 192 16.38 -5.66 -26.73
CA GLU A 192 14.91 -5.68 -26.82
C GLU A 192 14.23 -6.74 -25.91
N LYS A 193 14.98 -7.75 -25.49
CA LYS A 193 14.48 -8.94 -24.78
C LYS A 193 14.88 -8.97 -23.30
N HIS A 194 15.83 -8.15 -22.86
CA HIS A 194 16.36 -8.23 -21.50
C HIS A 194 16.47 -6.82 -20.89
N SER A 195 15.88 -6.68 -19.71
CA SER A 195 15.96 -5.48 -18.88
C SER A 195 16.03 -5.83 -17.41
N MET A 196 16.70 -5.01 -16.63
CA MET A 196 16.69 -5.06 -15.18
C MET A 196 16.61 -3.66 -14.59
N GLY A 197 16.21 -3.57 -13.33
CA GLY A 197 16.22 -2.30 -12.62
C GLY A 197 16.14 -2.47 -11.13
N ILE A 198 16.49 -1.38 -10.46
CA ILE A 198 16.42 -1.22 -9.02
C ILE A 198 15.70 0.08 -8.70
N ARG A 199 14.82 0.06 -7.71
CA ARG A 199 14.11 1.24 -7.22
C ARG A 199 14.22 1.28 -5.71
N TYR A 200 14.58 2.43 -5.20
CA TYR A 200 14.61 2.72 -3.78
C TYR A 200 13.67 3.88 -3.48
N ASN A 201 12.82 3.72 -2.46
CA ASN A 201 11.98 4.79 -1.93
C ASN A 201 12.31 4.97 -0.44
N ILE A 202 12.32 6.22 -0.02
CA ILE A 202 12.40 6.63 1.38
C ILE A 202 11.25 7.60 1.68
N ASP A 203 10.47 7.29 2.72
CA ASP A 203 9.43 8.18 3.25
C ASP A 203 9.79 8.50 4.71
N ARG A 204 10.15 9.75 5.00
CA ARG A 204 10.52 10.17 6.34
C ARG A 204 9.62 11.30 6.83
N TYR A 205 8.85 10.98 7.85
CA TYR A 205 8.13 11.95 8.66
C TYR A 205 9.02 12.36 9.82
N MET A 206 9.58 13.59 9.76
CA MET A 206 10.58 14.06 10.72
C MET A 206 9.96 14.58 12.01
N SER A 207 8.82 15.22 11.90
CA SER A 207 8.10 15.76 13.05
C SER A 207 6.61 15.78 12.73
N THR A 208 5.85 15.16 13.59
CA THR A 208 4.41 15.35 13.67
C THR A 208 4.11 15.86 15.05
N HIS A 209 3.32 16.89 15.12
CA HIS A 209 2.76 17.38 16.37
C HIS A 209 1.27 17.52 16.13
N GLU A 210 0.49 16.69 16.80
CA GLU A 210 -0.95 16.66 16.72
C GLU A 210 -1.52 17.00 18.09
N ASP A 211 -2.30 18.05 18.19
CA ASP A 211 -2.98 18.49 19.41
C ASP A 211 -4.48 18.28 19.23
N TRP A 212 -4.99 17.19 19.76
CA TRP A 212 -6.40 16.82 19.75
C TRP A 212 -7.06 17.28 21.05
N ARG A 213 -8.25 17.84 20.96
CA ARG A 213 -9.09 18.18 22.10
C ARG A 213 -10.45 17.53 21.93
N TYR A 214 -10.88 16.84 22.96
CA TYR A 214 -12.14 16.13 22.99
C TYR A 214 -13.01 16.72 24.11
N LEU A 215 -14.28 16.95 23.80
CA LEU A 215 -15.33 17.12 24.79
C LEU A 215 -16.22 15.87 24.66
N THR A 216 -16.27 15.07 25.71
CA THR A 216 -16.96 13.80 25.71
C THR A 216 -18.12 13.83 26.69
N GLN A 217 -19.29 13.38 26.25
CA GLN A 217 -20.46 13.14 27.07
C GLN A 217 -20.82 11.67 26.99
N VAL A 218 -20.91 11.01 28.15
CA VAL A 218 -21.40 9.63 28.27
C VAL A 218 -22.82 9.66 28.82
N LEU A 219 -23.74 8.99 28.13
CA LEU A 219 -25.12 8.80 28.53
C LEU A 219 -25.41 7.32 28.78
N CYS A 220 -26.22 7.02 29.80
CA CYS A 220 -26.74 5.69 30.08
C CYS A 220 -28.28 5.77 30.00
N ASP A 221 -28.91 5.01 29.08
CA ASP A 221 -30.34 5.08 28.78
C ASP A 221 -30.82 6.54 28.56
N ASN A 222 -30.04 7.32 27.77
CA ASN A 222 -30.25 8.74 27.52
C ASN A 222 -30.14 9.70 28.74
N GLN A 223 -29.71 9.19 29.90
CA GLN A 223 -29.44 10.03 31.07
C GLN A 223 -27.96 10.35 31.14
N PRO A 224 -27.56 11.61 31.43
CA PRO A 224 -26.17 11.98 31.61
C PRO A 224 -25.52 11.12 32.71
N TYR A 225 -24.38 10.51 32.38
CA TYR A 225 -23.61 9.67 33.30
C TYR A 225 -22.27 10.32 33.64
N GLU A 226 -21.55 10.78 32.62
CA GLU A 226 -20.21 11.37 32.78
C GLU A 226 -19.96 12.41 31.70
N ASN A 227 -19.22 13.47 32.04
CA ASN A 227 -18.67 14.41 31.09
C ASN A 227 -17.15 14.45 31.27
N SER A 228 -16.40 14.44 30.18
CA SER A 228 -14.97 14.65 30.25
C SER A 228 -14.48 15.61 29.17
N SER A 229 -13.38 16.27 29.48
CA SER A 229 -12.57 17.04 28.52
C SER A 229 -11.17 16.46 28.49
N SER A 230 -10.64 16.20 27.30
CA SER A 230 -9.27 15.71 27.19
C SER A 230 -8.48 16.45 26.14
N GLN A 231 -7.19 16.61 26.41
CA GLN A 231 -6.19 17.07 25.46
C GLN A 231 -5.19 15.95 25.22
N MET A 232 -5.01 15.58 23.98
CA MET A 232 -4.11 14.53 23.55
C MET A 232 -3.07 15.09 22.58
N ILE A 233 -1.81 15.03 22.97
CA ILE A 233 -0.67 15.46 22.16
C ILE A 233 0.04 14.20 21.64
N ILE A 234 0.11 14.09 20.31
CA ILE A 234 0.75 12.96 19.64
C ILE A 234 1.99 13.43 18.92
N HIS A 235 3.07 12.66 19.06
CA HIS A 235 4.31 12.81 18.33
C HIS A 235 4.71 11.45 17.72
N ASN A 236 4.71 11.36 16.38
CA ASN A 236 4.90 10.09 15.68
C ASN A 236 5.88 10.20 14.48
N PRO A 237 7.19 10.43 14.72
CA PRO A 237 8.18 10.37 13.66
C PRO A 237 8.28 8.94 13.11
N SER A 238 8.47 8.82 11.81
CA SER A 238 8.66 7.52 11.15
C SER A 238 9.60 7.61 9.97
N THR A 239 10.20 6.49 9.61
CA THR A 239 11.01 6.37 8.39
C THR A 239 10.72 5.03 7.76
N THR A 240 10.27 5.04 6.52
CA THR A 240 10.04 3.81 5.74
C THR A 240 11.00 3.75 4.58
N HIS A 241 11.63 2.61 4.40
CA HIS A 241 12.51 2.30 3.28
C HIS A 241 11.91 1.17 2.48
N ASN A 242 11.81 1.35 1.16
CA ASN A 242 11.41 0.31 0.22
C ASN A 242 12.51 0.13 -0.83
N LEU A 243 12.94 -1.08 -1.05
CA LEU A 243 13.86 -1.48 -2.09
C LEU A 243 13.18 -2.51 -2.98
N ASN A 244 13.19 -2.29 -4.29
CA ASN A 244 12.72 -3.26 -5.26
C ASN A 244 13.80 -3.51 -6.31
N TYR A 245 14.00 -4.76 -6.68
CA TYR A 245 14.79 -5.19 -7.82
C TYR A 245 13.91 -6.01 -8.75
N TYR A 246 14.04 -5.80 -10.05
CA TYR A 246 13.36 -6.62 -11.05
C TYR A 246 14.29 -7.00 -12.21
N TYR A 247 13.99 -8.13 -12.82
CA TYR A 247 14.56 -8.57 -14.08
C TYR A 247 13.46 -9.14 -14.97
N ASN A 248 13.40 -8.67 -16.22
CA ASN A 248 12.54 -9.21 -17.26
C ASN A 248 13.41 -9.66 -18.42
N GLY A 249 13.24 -10.91 -18.86
CA GLY A 249 14.07 -11.47 -19.90
C GLY A 249 13.34 -12.47 -20.79
N GLN A 250 13.87 -12.71 -21.99
CA GLN A 250 13.44 -13.74 -22.90
C GLN A 250 14.62 -14.58 -23.40
N ALA A 251 14.74 -15.81 -22.92
CA ALA A 251 15.77 -16.76 -23.33
C ALA A 251 15.13 -17.83 -24.24
N GLY A 252 15.39 -17.72 -25.54
CA GLY A 252 14.68 -18.54 -26.54
C GLY A 252 13.18 -18.24 -26.49
N ASN A 253 12.37 -19.27 -26.23
CA ASN A 253 10.92 -19.15 -26.08
C ASN A 253 10.48 -18.95 -24.60
N TRP A 254 11.41 -18.95 -23.65
CA TRP A 254 11.13 -18.71 -22.24
C TRP A 254 11.06 -17.24 -21.93
N ASN A 255 9.98 -16.79 -21.32
CA ASN A 255 9.91 -15.48 -20.67
C ASN A 255 10.23 -15.67 -19.19
N ILE A 256 11.06 -14.78 -18.66
CA ILE A 256 11.55 -14.77 -17.29
C ILE A 256 11.09 -13.45 -16.67
N ASP A 257 10.39 -13.51 -15.54
CA ASP A 257 9.97 -12.34 -14.75
C ASP A 257 10.38 -12.60 -13.30
N PHE A 258 11.32 -11.80 -12.80
CA PHE A 258 11.83 -11.87 -11.44
C PHE A 258 11.63 -10.54 -10.74
N ASN A 259 11.12 -10.59 -9.51
CA ASN A 259 10.97 -9.44 -8.63
C ASN A 259 11.46 -9.79 -7.22
N ALA A 260 12.13 -8.84 -6.58
CA ALA A 260 12.50 -8.94 -5.18
C ALA A 260 12.24 -7.61 -4.48
N ASP A 261 11.65 -7.67 -3.30
CA ASP A 261 11.26 -6.53 -2.47
C ASP A 261 11.88 -6.60 -1.09
N GLY A 262 12.29 -5.46 -0.56
CA GLY A 262 12.64 -5.26 0.84
C GLY A 262 11.94 -4.02 1.38
N LEU A 263 11.37 -4.14 2.59
CA LEU A 263 10.73 -3.03 3.32
C LEU A 263 11.23 -3.01 4.76
N TRP A 264 11.55 -1.82 5.25
CA TRP A 264 11.90 -1.54 6.65
C TRP A 264 11.14 -0.31 7.08
N SER A 265 10.30 -0.44 8.10
CA SER A 265 9.41 0.63 8.54
C SER A 265 9.32 0.68 10.07
N PRO A 266 10.34 1.25 10.74
CA PRO A 266 10.24 1.58 12.15
C PRO A 266 9.33 2.79 12.35
N THR A 267 8.44 2.71 13.32
CA THR A 267 7.60 3.82 13.77
C THR A 267 7.68 3.96 15.28
N LYS A 268 7.61 5.19 15.76
CA LYS A 268 7.56 5.49 17.19
C LYS A 268 6.50 6.55 17.42
N GLU A 269 5.53 6.23 18.27
CA GLU A 269 4.49 7.18 18.67
C GLU A 269 4.57 7.41 20.16
N ILE A 270 4.61 8.68 20.54
CA ILE A 270 4.50 9.14 21.92
C ILE A 270 3.21 9.93 22.01
N GLN A 271 2.34 9.53 22.91
CA GLN A 271 1.08 10.19 23.18
C GLN A 271 1.03 10.61 24.66
N ASN A 272 0.72 11.87 24.89
CA ASN A 272 0.47 12.40 26.22
C ASN A 272 -0.97 12.91 26.25
N THR A 273 -1.79 12.35 27.14
CA THR A 273 -3.20 12.70 27.30
C THR A 273 -3.43 13.20 28.70
N THR A 274 -4.03 14.38 28.80
CA THR A 274 -4.60 14.91 30.05
C THR A 274 -6.10 14.87 29.91
N GLU A 275 -6.78 14.22 30.84
CA GLU A 275 -8.24 14.08 30.88
C GLU A 275 -8.78 14.62 32.20
N ILE A 276 -9.83 15.40 32.13
CA ILE A 276 -10.57 15.93 33.30
C ILE A 276 -11.97 15.35 33.24
N ILE A 277 -12.34 14.56 34.25
CA ILE A 277 -13.63 13.91 34.39
C ILE A 277 -14.48 14.66 35.41
N ASN A 278 -15.70 15.04 35.02
CA ASN A 278 -16.68 15.73 35.87
C ASN A 278 -16.09 16.94 36.60
N GLU A 279 -15.18 17.69 35.92
CA GLU A 279 -14.52 18.92 36.41
C GLU A 279 -13.61 18.78 37.66
N HIS A 280 -13.43 17.56 38.18
CA HIS A 280 -12.72 17.35 39.44
C HIS A 280 -11.58 16.35 39.41
N ASN A 281 -11.67 15.33 38.56
CA ASN A 281 -10.67 14.26 38.49
C ASN A 281 -9.78 14.44 37.27
N GLU A 282 -8.50 14.71 37.49
CA GLU A 282 -7.50 14.84 36.43
C GLU A 282 -6.69 13.56 36.31
N ASN A 283 -6.67 12.98 35.12
CA ASN A 283 -5.89 11.82 34.77
C ASN A 283 -4.81 12.19 33.75
N HIS A 284 -3.61 11.66 33.95
CA HIS A 284 -2.53 11.71 32.97
C HIS A 284 -2.32 10.31 32.42
N ILE A 285 -2.38 10.18 31.10
CA ILE A 285 -2.20 8.91 30.40
C ILE A 285 -1.12 9.11 29.36
N ASN A 286 0.06 8.56 29.62
CA ASN A 286 1.18 8.62 28.71
C ASN A 286 1.37 7.26 28.06
N THR A 287 1.52 7.23 26.74
CA THR A 287 1.77 5.98 26.02
C THR A 287 2.96 6.12 25.09
N LEU A 288 3.72 5.04 24.99
CA LEU A 288 4.75 4.83 23.99
C LEU A 288 4.35 3.61 23.16
N ASN A 289 4.30 3.78 21.85
CA ASN A 289 4.06 2.71 20.90
C ASN A 289 5.20 2.66 19.86
N GLU A 290 5.99 1.59 19.90
CA GLU A 290 7.06 1.35 18.93
C GLU A 290 6.72 0.14 18.07
N ASN A 291 6.64 0.34 16.75
CA ASN A 291 6.39 -0.72 15.80
C ASN A 291 7.56 -0.81 14.82
N ASN A 292 8.09 -2.00 14.64
CA ASN A 292 9.12 -2.28 13.66
C ASN A 292 8.60 -3.33 12.67
N ASN A 293 8.49 -2.95 11.41
CA ASN A 293 8.06 -3.84 10.35
C ASN A 293 9.19 -4.06 9.36
N THR A 294 9.49 -5.32 9.07
CA THR A 294 10.45 -5.73 8.06
C THR A 294 9.81 -6.77 7.16
N LEU A 295 9.97 -6.61 5.85
CA LEU A 295 9.49 -7.57 4.86
C LEU A 295 10.59 -7.80 3.82
N TYR A 296 10.79 -9.05 3.46
CA TYR A 296 11.54 -9.49 2.28
C TYR A 296 10.65 -10.39 1.45
N ALA A 297 10.63 -10.19 0.15
CA ALA A 297 9.89 -11.04 -0.76
C ALA A 297 10.66 -11.24 -2.06
N ALA A 298 10.52 -12.40 -2.67
CA ALA A 298 11.05 -12.68 -4.00
C ALA A 298 10.05 -13.57 -4.77
N LYS A 299 9.87 -13.25 -6.05
CA LYS A 299 8.99 -13.98 -6.97
C LYS A 299 9.68 -14.22 -8.30
N LEU A 300 9.63 -15.44 -8.77
CA LEU A 300 10.08 -15.84 -10.10
C LEU A 300 8.92 -16.47 -10.87
N VAL A 301 8.69 -15.98 -12.08
CA VAL A 301 7.72 -16.53 -13.02
C VAL A 301 8.42 -16.89 -14.32
N LEU A 302 8.26 -18.11 -14.77
CA LEU A 302 8.73 -18.60 -16.05
C LEU A 302 7.51 -18.90 -16.92
N SER A 303 7.53 -18.46 -18.18
CA SER A 303 6.44 -18.74 -19.13
C SER A 303 6.98 -19.23 -20.45
N HIS A 304 6.30 -20.19 -21.05
CA HIS A 304 6.69 -20.81 -22.31
C HIS A 304 5.48 -21.10 -23.19
N PRO A 305 5.50 -20.77 -24.49
CA PRO A 305 4.47 -21.20 -25.41
C PRO A 305 4.45 -22.75 -25.51
N LEU A 306 3.31 -23.36 -25.28
CA LEU A 306 3.14 -24.82 -25.30
C LEU A 306 1.79 -25.17 -25.91
N TRP A 307 1.73 -26.10 -26.89
CA TRP A 307 0.50 -26.64 -27.49
C TRP A 307 -0.54 -25.58 -27.87
N GLN A 308 -0.12 -24.52 -28.59
CA GLN A 308 -0.97 -23.36 -28.98
C GLN A 308 -1.53 -22.56 -27.81
N GLY A 309 -1.01 -22.75 -26.60
CA GLY A 309 -1.29 -21.99 -25.38
C GLY A 309 -0.02 -21.46 -24.78
N ASN A 310 -0.11 -21.03 -23.55
CA ASN A 310 1.00 -20.52 -22.75
C ASN A 310 1.00 -21.22 -21.40
N LEU A 311 2.11 -21.90 -21.08
CA LEU A 311 2.37 -22.47 -19.77
C LEU A 311 3.13 -21.45 -18.94
N SER A 312 2.69 -21.17 -17.72
CA SER A 312 3.41 -20.35 -16.75
C SER A 312 3.57 -21.15 -15.47
N PHE A 313 4.75 -21.09 -14.86
CA PHE A 313 4.98 -21.64 -13.53
C PHE A 313 5.99 -20.78 -12.78
N GLY A 314 5.99 -20.88 -11.47
CA GLY A 314 6.87 -20.08 -10.68
C GLY A 314 6.76 -20.34 -9.18
N GLY A 315 7.48 -19.54 -8.43
CA GLY A 315 7.45 -19.57 -6.98
C GLY A 315 7.58 -18.18 -6.41
N GLU A 316 7.11 -18.07 -5.18
CA GLU A 316 7.18 -16.84 -4.39
C GLU A 316 7.55 -17.21 -2.96
N TYR A 317 8.45 -16.44 -2.36
CA TYR A 317 8.78 -16.53 -0.95
C TYR A 317 8.67 -15.15 -0.33
N SER A 318 8.06 -15.04 0.83
CA SER A 318 8.07 -13.83 1.64
C SER A 318 8.35 -14.15 3.10
N HIS A 319 9.03 -13.23 3.75
CA HIS A 319 9.25 -13.24 5.19
C HIS A 319 8.95 -11.87 5.76
N THR A 320 8.04 -11.83 6.72
CA THR A 320 7.65 -10.61 7.43
C THR A 320 7.95 -10.77 8.91
N LYS A 321 8.58 -9.77 9.49
CA LYS A 321 8.77 -9.64 10.93
C LYS A 321 8.12 -8.33 11.38
N ARG A 322 7.24 -8.42 12.38
CA ARG A 322 6.60 -7.29 13.03
C ARG A 322 6.83 -7.38 14.53
N SER A 323 7.33 -6.32 15.13
CA SER A 323 7.40 -6.20 16.59
C SER A 323 6.61 -4.98 17.04
N ASN A 324 5.89 -5.12 18.13
CA ASN A 324 5.13 -4.07 18.79
C ASN A 324 5.53 -3.99 20.25
N LEU A 325 5.93 -2.80 20.70
CA LEU A 325 6.12 -2.48 22.10
C LEU A 325 5.16 -1.34 22.46
N TYR A 326 4.21 -1.63 23.33
CA TYR A 326 3.27 -0.65 23.86
C TYR A 326 3.45 -0.52 25.37
N LEU A 327 3.74 0.68 25.83
CA LEU A 327 3.95 0.98 27.25
C LEU A 327 2.99 2.07 27.71
N ASN A 328 2.39 1.85 28.87
CA ASN A 328 1.65 2.85 29.63
C ASN A 328 2.20 2.89 31.06
N PRO A 329 3.05 3.87 31.39
CA PRO A 329 3.70 3.97 32.71
C PRO A 329 2.73 4.06 33.87
N GLU A 330 1.57 4.65 33.69
CA GLU A 330 0.54 4.81 34.72
C GLU A 330 -0.21 3.50 35.03
N GLY A 331 -0.05 2.47 34.18
CA GLY A 331 -0.69 1.18 34.37
C GLY A 331 -2.21 1.17 34.16
N ILE A 332 -2.78 2.23 33.57
CA ILE A 332 -4.20 2.34 33.24
C ILE A 332 -4.52 1.38 32.08
N LEU A 333 -3.60 1.26 31.13
CA LEU A 333 -3.70 0.37 29.98
C LEU A 333 -2.63 -0.73 30.12
N ALA A 334 -2.96 -1.94 29.65
CA ALA A 334 -2.01 -3.05 29.68
C ALA A 334 -0.84 -2.80 28.73
N ASN A 335 0.38 -3.05 29.20
CA ASN A 335 1.56 -3.05 28.34
C ASN A 335 1.54 -4.27 27.42
N ASP A 336 2.02 -4.09 26.18
CA ASP A 336 2.23 -5.16 25.21
C ASP A 336 3.68 -5.16 24.72
N ASP A 337 4.24 -6.34 24.58
CA ASP A 337 5.55 -6.59 23.96
C ASP A 337 5.39 -7.88 23.14
N SER A 338 5.07 -7.69 21.88
CA SER A 338 4.74 -8.79 20.98
C SER A 338 5.57 -8.76 19.70
N GLU A 339 5.86 -9.94 19.17
CA GLU A 339 6.54 -10.12 17.90
C GLU A 339 5.83 -11.20 17.08
N ILE A 340 5.65 -10.91 15.79
CA ILE A 340 5.10 -11.84 14.80
C ILE A 340 6.16 -12.07 13.73
N LYS A 341 6.43 -13.34 13.44
CA LYS A 341 7.21 -13.76 12.27
C LYS A 341 6.30 -14.58 11.37
N GLU A 342 6.22 -14.18 10.12
CA GLU A 342 5.45 -14.87 9.11
C GLU A 342 6.37 -15.22 7.94
N GLY A 343 6.43 -16.49 7.59
CA GLY A 343 7.09 -17.01 6.40
C GLY A 343 6.06 -17.63 5.48
N ALA A 344 6.00 -17.19 4.22
CA ALA A 344 5.13 -17.78 3.22
C ALA A 344 5.95 -18.22 2.01
N ALA A 345 5.77 -19.46 1.59
CA ALA A 345 6.36 -20.03 0.39
C ALA A 345 5.25 -20.59 -0.50
N SER A 346 5.28 -20.28 -1.77
CA SER A 346 4.31 -20.80 -2.71
C SER A 346 4.95 -21.23 -4.02
N MET A 347 4.32 -22.22 -4.67
CA MET A 347 4.62 -22.64 -6.03
C MET A 347 3.33 -22.73 -6.82
N PHE A 348 3.38 -22.37 -8.08
CA PHE A 348 2.21 -22.43 -8.95
C PHE A 348 2.57 -22.87 -10.37
N ALA A 349 1.56 -23.38 -11.05
CA ALA A 349 1.57 -23.60 -12.49
C ALA A 349 0.20 -23.28 -13.05
N ASP A 350 0.15 -22.59 -14.17
CA ASP A 350 -1.07 -22.34 -14.94
C ASP A 350 -0.84 -22.51 -16.44
N TYR A 351 -1.89 -22.94 -17.14
CA TYR A 351 -1.90 -23.07 -18.58
C TYR A 351 -3.09 -22.34 -19.16
N THR A 352 -2.84 -21.44 -20.10
CA THR A 352 -3.87 -20.66 -20.80
C THR A 352 -3.89 -21.00 -22.27
N ARG A 353 -5.07 -21.29 -22.83
CA ARG A 353 -5.27 -21.49 -24.24
C ARG A 353 -6.55 -20.86 -24.74
N SER A 354 -6.50 -20.26 -25.94
CA SER A 354 -7.65 -19.67 -26.59
C SER A 354 -8.16 -20.55 -27.72
N PHE A 355 -9.47 -20.73 -27.78
CA PHE A 355 -10.22 -21.47 -28.82
C PHE A 355 -11.18 -20.47 -29.47
N GLY A 356 -10.75 -19.87 -30.58
CA GLY A 356 -11.50 -18.76 -31.18
C GLY A 356 -11.65 -17.59 -30.17
N ASN A 357 -12.90 -17.26 -29.84
CA ASN A 357 -13.22 -16.18 -28.91
C ASN A 357 -13.25 -16.62 -27.42
N VAL A 358 -13.12 -17.91 -27.15
CA VAL A 358 -13.13 -18.43 -25.77
C VAL A 358 -11.70 -18.63 -25.28
N SER A 359 -11.34 -18.12 -24.13
CA SER A 359 -10.05 -18.36 -23.47
C SER A 359 -10.27 -19.16 -22.19
N ILE A 360 -9.52 -20.25 -22.06
CA ILE A 360 -9.55 -21.14 -20.90
C ILE A 360 -8.19 -21.06 -20.19
N GLN A 361 -8.20 -20.80 -18.89
CA GLN A 361 -7.04 -20.86 -18.03
C GLN A 361 -7.30 -21.86 -16.91
N ALA A 362 -6.42 -22.84 -16.77
CA ALA A 362 -6.44 -23.80 -15.68
C ALA A 362 -5.12 -23.70 -14.90
N GLY A 363 -5.18 -23.71 -13.58
CA GLY A 363 -4.01 -23.56 -12.75
C GLY A 363 -4.12 -24.28 -11.41
N ILE A 364 -2.98 -24.46 -10.78
CA ILE A 364 -2.84 -24.99 -9.43
C ILE A 364 -1.78 -24.18 -8.69
N ARG A 365 -2.05 -23.88 -7.41
CA ARG A 365 -1.12 -23.22 -6.52
C ARG A 365 -1.06 -23.96 -5.19
N TYR A 366 0.15 -24.21 -4.72
CA TYR A 366 0.44 -24.68 -3.36
C TYR A 366 0.99 -23.54 -2.54
N GLU A 367 0.53 -23.40 -1.32
CA GLU A 367 1.02 -22.41 -0.37
C GLU A 367 1.33 -23.08 0.98
N HIS A 368 2.52 -22.77 1.50
CA HIS A 368 2.93 -23.04 2.86
C HIS A 368 3.09 -21.72 3.60
N VAL A 369 2.37 -21.53 4.70
CA VAL A 369 2.46 -20.32 5.55
C VAL A 369 2.75 -20.76 6.97
N GLY A 370 3.85 -20.26 7.53
CA GLY A 370 4.20 -20.37 8.95
C GLY A 370 4.01 -19.02 9.63
N PHE A 371 3.31 -19.02 10.75
CA PHE A 371 3.05 -17.86 11.59
C PHE A 371 3.49 -18.17 13.00
N ASP A 372 4.52 -17.50 13.50
CA ASP A 372 5.05 -17.63 14.85
C ASP A 372 4.77 -16.35 15.64
N TYR A 373 4.13 -16.51 16.79
CA TYR A 373 3.82 -15.42 17.73
C TYR A 373 4.70 -15.51 18.98
N TYR A 374 5.22 -14.37 19.37
CA TYR A 374 6.05 -14.23 20.58
C TYR A 374 5.45 -13.15 21.47
N GLU A 375 5.41 -13.41 22.76
CA GLU A 375 5.06 -12.44 23.81
C GLU A 375 6.24 -12.31 24.79
N LYS A 376 6.73 -11.10 24.98
CA LYS A 376 7.91 -10.81 25.82
C LYS A 376 9.11 -11.71 25.50
N GLY A 377 9.34 -11.92 24.19
CA GLY A 377 10.41 -12.76 23.67
C GLY A 377 10.21 -14.28 23.80
N LYS A 378 9.08 -14.75 24.36
CA LYS A 378 8.75 -16.17 24.47
C LYS A 378 7.81 -16.58 23.34
N HIS A 379 8.12 -17.68 22.66
CA HIS A 379 7.23 -18.26 21.65
C HIS A 379 5.93 -18.80 22.30
N ILE A 380 4.79 -18.49 21.70
CA ILE A 380 3.46 -18.88 22.18
C ILE A 380 2.85 -19.86 21.18
N ASP A 381 2.96 -21.16 21.49
CA ASP A 381 2.54 -22.25 20.60
C ASP A 381 1.05 -22.19 20.24
N VAL A 382 0.19 -21.82 21.20
CA VAL A 382 -1.28 -21.75 20.99
C VAL A 382 -1.71 -20.65 20.01
N GLN A 383 -0.85 -19.67 19.78
CA GLN A 383 -1.09 -18.58 18.85
C GLN A 383 -0.28 -18.73 17.55
N SER A 384 0.69 -19.65 17.53
CA SER A 384 1.50 -19.97 16.35
C SER A 384 0.82 -21.02 15.50
N ARG A 385 0.89 -20.90 14.17
CA ARG A 385 0.16 -21.76 13.24
C ARG A 385 0.95 -22.02 11.97
N LYS A 386 0.67 -23.17 11.35
CA LYS A 386 1.20 -23.53 10.02
C LYS A 386 0.05 -23.99 9.14
N PHE A 387 0.07 -23.58 7.91
CA PHE A 387 -0.95 -23.90 6.93
C PHE A 387 -0.30 -24.43 5.66
N ASP A 388 -0.83 -25.51 5.14
CA ASP A 388 -0.49 -26.08 3.85
C ASP A 388 -1.77 -26.19 3.02
N ASN A 389 -1.83 -25.47 1.91
CA ASN A 389 -3.04 -25.41 1.10
C ASN A 389 -2.75 -25.57 -0.37
N ILE A 390 -3.69 -26.20 -1.08
CA ILE A 390 -3.67 -26.34 -2.53
C ILE A 390 -4.90 -25.62 -3.10
N PHE A 391 -4.67 -24.74 -4.05
CA PHE A 391 -5.71 -23.93 -4.69
C PHE A 391 -5.76 -24.23 -6.18
N PRO A 392 -6.71 -25.09 -6.64
CA PRO A 392 -7.00 -25.23 -8.07
C PRO A 392 -7.78 -24.02 -8.57
N SER A 393 -7.55 -23.63 -9.81
CA SER A 393 -8.27 -22.53 -10.46
C SER A 393 -8.65 -22.90 -11.89
N LEU A 394 -9.86 -22.52 -12.31
CA LEU A 394 -10.35 -22.65 -13.67
C LEU A 394 -11.10 -21.37 -14.05
N ASN A 395 -10.61 -20.68 -15.08
CA ASN A 395 -11.23 -19.49 -15.62
C ASN A 395 -11.61 -19.73 -17.08
N ILE A 396 -12.85 -19.41 -17.42
CA ILE A 396 -13.34 -19.46 -18.79
C ILE A 396 -13.86 -18.07 -19.14
N ASN A 397 -13.24 -17.44 -20.14
CA ASN A 397 -13.58 -16.09 -20.57
C ASN A 397 -14.24 -16.13 -21.93
N PHE A 398 -15.39 -15.48 -22.06
CA PHE A 398 -16.13 -15.27 -23.29
C PHE A 398 -16.13 -13.78 -23.63
N PRO A 399 -16.24 -13.37 -24.93
CA PRO A 399 -16.38 -11.97 -25.33
C PRO A 399 -17.71 -11.38 -24.87
#